data_fad912a263ab640a5693f6b445b122f3
#
_entry.id   fad912a263ab640a5693f6b445b122f3
#
_cell.length_a   1.000
_cell.length_b   1.000
_cell.length_c   1.000
_cell.angle_alpha   90.00
_cell.angle_beta   90.00
_cell.angle_gamma   90.00
#
_symmetry.space_group_name_H-M   'P 1'
#
loop_
_entity.id
_entity.type
_entity.pdbx_description
1 polymer ?
#
loop_
_entity_poly.entity_id
_entity_poly.type
_entity_poly.pdbx_seq_one_letter_code
_entity_poly.pdbx_strand_id
1 'polypeptide(L)'
;MKVKVIGAGLAGSEAAWQLANRDIEVALYEMKPKKMTPAHHSADFAELVCSNSLRGDRLENAVGLLKEELRRCGSLILACADATRVEAGGCLAVDRGGFSKMVTEKIRNHPNITVISEEITEVPEGPVIVATGPLTSDVLSEAIGHYFGETGYLHFFDAAAPLVSADSIDMNLAWWQSRYDRGTPDYINCAMNKEQYEAFVRELTNAEEAPVHGFEDKNVFEGCMPVEVMARRGVDTLRYGPMKPVGLRNPATGHEPYAVVQLRQDNAAKSVYNLVGFQTHLKFGEQKRVFSMIPGLENAEFVRYGVMHQNTFLQSPKLLDKYYADRRNPLVAFAGQMTGVEGYVESTASGYLAAVAMAAKVQGREIPDFPKETAIGALGQYVSDESIENFQPMNINFSIIAPLEKRIRKKAEKNLAIAARSLDVIDALVAKGI
;
A
#
# COMPACT_ATOMS: atom_id res chain seq x y z
N MET A 1 -13.58 28.92 -3.38
CA MET A 1 -12.10 28.91 -3.62
C MET A 1 -11.76 27.55 -4.21
N LYS A 2 -10.91 27.48 -5.22
CA LYS A 2 -10.56 26.24 -5.90
C LYS A 2 -9.30 25.64 -5.27
N VAL A 3 -9.33 24.35 -4.91
CA VAL A 3 -8.17 23.63 -4.38
C VAL A 3 -7.53 22.79 -5.48
N LYS A 4 -6.21 22.82 -5.58
CA LYS A 4 -5.43 21.98 -6.51
C LYS A 4 -5.08 20.66 -5.82
N VAL A 5 -5.23 19.54 -6.51
CA VAL A 5 -4.72 18.22 -6.09
C VAL A 5 -3.80 17.72 -7.19
N ILE A 6 -2.57 17.35 -6.82
CA ILE A 6 -1.54 16.93 -7.77
C ILE A 6 -1.30 15.42 -7.62
N GLY A 7 -1.62 14.67 -8.68
CA GLY A 7 -1.58 13.20 -8.70
C GLY A 7 -2.94 12.58 -8.40
N ALA A 8 -3.38 11.65 -9.26
CA ALA A 8 -4.62 10.89 -9.13
C ALA A 8 -4.37 9.43 -8.69
N GLY A 9 -3.39 9.22 -7.82
CA GLY A 9 -3.18 7.97 -7.10
C GLY A 9 -4.22 7.78 -5.99
N LEU A 10 -4.02 6.81 -5.08
CA LEU A 10 -4.94 6.53 -3.97
C LEU A 10 -5.19 7.76 -3.09
N ALA A 11 -4.12 8.41 -2.64
CA ALA A 11 -4.22 9.59 -1.78
C ALA A 11 -4.86 10.79 -2.48
N GLY A 12 -4.48 11.07 -3.73
CA GLY A 12 -5.00 12.21 -4.47
C GLY A 12 -6.45 12.03 -4.92
N SER A 13 -6.84 10.83 -5.33
CA SER A 13 -8.24 10.52 -5.65
C SER A 13 -9.12 10.61 -4.41
N GLU A 14 -8.66 10.10 -3.26
CA GLU A 14 -9.36 10.27 -1.99
C GLU A 14 -9.47 11.74 -1.60
N ALA A 15 -8.37 12.51 -1.69
CA ALA A 15 -8.36 13.92 -1.35
C ALA A 15 -9.31 14.75 -2.24
N ALA A 16 -9.25 14.52 -3.55
CA ALA A 16 -10.16 15.22 -4.49
C ALA A 16 -11.63 14.92 -4.19
N TRP A 17 -11.96 13.65 -3.91
CA TRP A 17 -13.31 13.23 -3.53
C TRP A 17 -13.80 13.91 -2.25
N GLN A 18 -12.97 13.91 -1.21
CA GLN A 18 -13.33 14.48 0.08
C GLN A 18 -13.51 16.01 0.03
N LEU A 19 -12.69 16.72 -0.74
CA LEU A 19 -12.84 18.16 -0.99
C LEU A 19 -14.14 18.44 -1.75
N ALA A 20 -14.37 17.69 -2.82
CA ALA A 20 -15.52 17.91 -3.71
C ALA A 20 -16.87 17.64 -3.01
N ASN A 21 -16.94 16.62 -2.13
CA ASN A 21 -18.11 16.33 -1.29
C ASN A 21 -18.35 17.39 -0.18
N ARG A 22 -17.40 18.30 0.04
CA ARG A 22 -17.52 19.44 0.96
C ARG A 22 -17.75 20.75 0.20
N ASP A 23 -18.33 20.66 -1.02
CA ASP A 23 -18.68 21.80 -1.89
C ASP A 23 -17.48 22.68 -2.29
N ILE A 24 -16.30 22.08 -2.39
CA ILE A 24 -15.08 22.75 -2.85
C ILE A 24 -14.80 22.34 -4.31
N GLU A 25 -14.60 23.34 -5.18
CA GLU A 25 -14.12 23.08 -6.52
C GLU A 25 -12.69 22.55 -6.50
N VAL A 26 -12.44 21.42 -7.19
CA VAL A 26 -11.14 20.76 -7.26
C VAL A 26 -10.58 20.79 -8.68
N ALA A 27 -9.31 21.20 -8.81
CA ALA A 27 -8.53 20.95 -10.00
C ALA A 27 -7.58 19.76 -9.71
N LEU A 28 -7.91 18.59 -10.25
CA LEU A 28 -7.09 17.38 -10.11
C LEU A 28 -6.16 17.26 -11.31
N TYR A 29 -4.86 17.38 -11.07
CA TYR A 29 -3.82 17.24 -12.07
C TYR A 29 -3.26 15.82 -12.05
N GLU A 30 -3.20 15.19 -13.22
CA GLU A 30 -2.62 13.86 -13.41
C GLU A 30 -1.80 13.84 -14.71
N MET A 31 -0.55 13.42 -14.62
CA MET A 31 0.33 13.40 -15.80
C MET A 31 -0.04 12.31 -16.82
N LYS A 32 -0.68 11.22 -16.37
CA LYS A 32 -1.18 10.17 -17.26
C LYS A 32 -2.39 10.68 -18.08
N PRO A 33 -2.59 10.22 -19.29
CA PRO A 33 -1.76 9.29 -20.06
C PRO A 33 -0.59 9.94 -20.81
N LYS A 34 -0.39 11.27 -20.70
CA LYS A 34 0.65 11.98 -21.45
C LYS A 34 2.06 11.53 -21.05
N LYS A 35 2.27 11.26 -19.76
CA LYS A 35 3.51 10.75 -19.22
C LYS A 35 3.20 9.59 -18.26
N MET A 36 3.79 8.44 -18.52
CA MET A 36 3.65 7.25 -17.68
C MET A 36 4.85 7.13 -16.73
N THR A 37 4.65 6.51 -15.57
CA THR A 37 5.77 6.09 -14.72
C THR A 37 6.23 4.69 -15.10
N PRO A 38 7.41 4.24 -14.68
CA PRO A 38 7.87 2.87 -14.96
C PRO A 38 6.96 1.76 -14.41
N ALA A 39 6.16 2.04 -13.39
CA ALA A 39 5.30 1.06 -12.72
C ALA A 39 3.84 1.09 -13.17
N HIS A 40 3.37 2.18 -13.74
CA HIS A 40 1.99 2.30 -14.18
C HIS A 40 1.82 1.80 -15.63
N HIS A 41 0.75 1.04 -15.87
CA HIS A 41 0.41 0.46 -17.16
C HIS A 41 -0.95 0.90 -17.69
N SER A 42 -1.75 1.58 -16.86
CA SER A 42 -3.08 2.09 -17.17
C SER A 42 -3.13 3.61 -17.05
N ALA A 43 -4.00 4.23 -17.86
CA ALA A 43 -4.37 5.64 -17.71
C ALA A 43 -5.33 5.88 -16.54
N ASP A 44 -5.88 4.83 -15.95
CA ASP A 44 -6.83 4.91 -14.84
C ASP A 44 -6.17 5.43 -13.56
N PHE A 45 -7.01 6.00 -12.69
CA PHE A 45 -6.60 6.53 -11.40
C PHE A 45 -6.46 5.41 -10.35
N ALA A 46 -5.73 5.68 -9.28
CA ALA A 46 -5.53 4.76 -8.17
C ALA A 46 -5.08 3.34 -8.60
N GLU A 47 -4.29 3.21 -9.67
CA GLU A 47 -3.74 1.93 -10.10
C GLU A 47 -2.88 1.30 -9.00
N LEU A 48 -3.18 0.03 -8.67
CA LEU A 48 -2.43 -0.72 -7.67
C LEU A 48 -1.21 -1.38 -8.33
N VAL A 49 -0.04 -0.80 -8.20
CA VAL A 49 1.16 -1.22 -8.94
C VAL A 49 1.87 -2.44 -8.34
N CYS A 50 1.92 -2.57 -7.02
CA CYS A 50 2.65 -3.63 -6.31
C CYS A 50 1.80 -4.91 -6.13
N SER A 51 0.61 -4.77 -5.58
CA SER A 51 -0.28 -5.87 -5.18
C SER A 51 -1.74 -5.44 -5.36
N ASN A 52 -2.64 -6.40 -5.58
CA ASN A 52 -4.08 -6.13 -5.58
C ASN A 52 -4.71 -6.22 -4.18
N SER A 53 -3.90 -6.43 -3.14
CA SER A 53 -4.37 -6.58 -1.77
C SER A 53 -4.20 -5.31 -0.94
N LEU A 54 -5.27 -4.93 -0.26
CA LEU A 54 -5.28 -3.92 0.78
C LEU A 54 -5.05 -4.55 2.18
N ARG A 55 -4.43 -5.72 2.23
CA ARG A 55 -4.07 -6.47 3.46
C ARG A 55 -5.27 -6.93 4.29
N GLY A 56 -5.00 -7.37 5.54
CA GLY A 56 -6.01 -7.95 6.43
C GLY A 56 -7.19 -7.03 6.72
N ASP A 57 -8.43 -7.59 6.71
CA ASP A 57 -9.69 -6.83 6.83
C ASP A 57 -10.36 -6.97 8.20
N ARG A 58 -9.76 -7.73 9.12
CA ARG A 58 -10.31 -7.95 10.46
C ARG A 58 -9.88 -6.84 11.43
N LEU A 59 -10.75 -6.49 12.37
CA LEU A 59 -10.50 -5.44 13.37
C LEU A 59 -9.38 -5.77 14.36
N GLU A 60 -9.00 -7.04 14.51
CA GLU A 60 -7.83 -7.44 15.29
C GLU A 60 -6.50 -7.01 14.65
N ASN A 61 -6.54 -6.56 13.39
CA ASN A 61 -5.40 -6.00 12.65
C ASN A 61 -5.56 -4.49 12.55
N ALA A 62 -4.51 -3.74 12.81
CA ALA A 62 -4.57 -2.27 12.78
C ALA A 62 -4.97 -1.72 11.39
N VAL A 63 -4.54 -2.39 10.30
CA VAL A 63 -4.97 -2.01 8.95
C VAL A 63 -6.44 -2.33 8.68
N GLY A 64 -7.02 -3.33 9.34
CA GLY A 64 -8.46 -3.61 9.31
C GLY A 64 -9.25 -2.52 10.02
N LEU A 65 -8.75 -2.06 11.19
CA LEU A 65 -9.31 -0.91 11.89
C LEU A 65 -9.25 0.36 11.03
N LEU A 66 -8.09 0.68 10.43
CA LEU A 66 -7.94 1.86 9.58
C LEU A 66 -8.93 1.84 8.40
N LYS A 67 -9.16 0.68 7.78
CA LYS A 67 -10.17 0.53 6.73
C LYS A 67 -11.58 0.81 7.24
N GLU A 68 -11.92 0.30 8.41
CA GLU A 68 -13.25 0.51 8.98
C GLU A 68 -13.48 1.98 9.37
N GLU A 69 -12.46 2.67 9.89
CA GLU A 69 -12.51 4.11 10.12
C GLU A 69 -12.78 4.87 8.81
N LEU A 70 -12.04 4.56 7.75
CA LEU A 70 -12.22 5.16 6.43
C LEU A 70 -13.59 4.86 5.81
N ARG A 71 -14.15 3.64 6.00
CA ARG A 71 -15.51 3.30 5.56
C ARG A 71 -16.54 4.20 6.23
N ARG A 72 -16.45 4.36 7.55
CA ARG A 72 -17.36 5.24 8.31
C ARG A 72 -17.22 6.69 7.92
N CYS A 73 -16.04 7.12 7.53
CA CYS A 73 -15.75 8.45 7.02
C CYS A 73 -16.14 8.66 5.55
N GLY A 74 -16.73 7.70 4.87
CA GLY A 74 -17.17 7.83 3.47
C GLY A 74 -16.04 7.87 2.44
N SER A 75 -14.98 7.07 2.65
CA SER A 75 -13.86 6.95 1.72
C SER A 75 -14.29 6.43 0.36
N LEU A 76 -13.91 7.13 -0.71
CA LEU A 76 -14.05 6.69 -2.09
C LEU A 76 -13.30 5.39 -2.34
N ILE A 77 -12.05 5.36 -1.92
CA ILE A 77 -11.14 4.23 -2.18
C ILE A 77 -11.68 2.96 -1.53
N LEU A 78 -12.15 3.02 -0.28
CA LEU A 78 -12.72 1.85 0.38
C LEU A 78 -14.06 1.43 -0.23
N ALA A 79 -14.91 2.36 -0.62
CA ALA A 79 -16.17 2.05 -1.31
C ALA A 79 -15.93 1.33 -2.66
N CYS A 80 -14.94 1.78 -3.44
CA CYS A 80 -14.55 1.11 -4.68
C CYS A 80 -13.89 -0.25 -4.41
N ALA A 81 -13.06 -0.37 -3.38
CA ALA A 81 -12.42 -1.62 -3.01
C ALA A 81 -13.42 -2.69 -2.57
N ASP A 82 -14.41 -2.32 -1.76
CA ASP A 82 -15.47 -3.24 -1.33
C ASP A 82 -16.36 -3.68 -2.51
N ALA A 83 -16.63 -2.79 -3.47
CA ALA A 83 -17.42 -3.09 -4.66
C ALA A 83 -16.71 -3.98 -5.70
N THR A 84 -15.38 -4.00 -5.67
CA THR A 84 -14.53 -4.78 -6.60
C THR A 84 -13.76 -5.90 -5.91
N ARG A 85 -14.22 -6.29 -4.73
CA ARG A 85 -13.60 -7.34 -3.91
C ARG A 85 -13.49 -8.66 -4.68
N VAL A 86 -12.34 -9.33 -4.52
CA VAL A 86 -12.11 -10.72 -4.92
C VAL A 86 -11.78 -11.56 -3.71
N GLU A 87 -11.97 -12.88 -3.83
CA GLU A 87 -11.70 -13.84 -2.75
C GLU A 87 -10.20 -13.85 -2.38
N ALA A 88 -9.91 -13.62 -1.10
CA ALA A 88 -8.55 -13.60 -0.57
C ALA A 88 -8.52 -13.90 0.95
N GLY A 89 -9.33 -14.85 1.41
CA GLY A 89 -9.40 -15.26 2.80
C GLY A 89 -9.76 -14.09 3.74
N GLY A 90 -8.90 -13.79 4.71
CA GLY A 90 -9.11 -12.70 5.67
C GLY A 90 -8.59 -11.33 5.20
N CYS A 91 -8.22 -11.18 3.93
CA CYS A 91 -7.72 -9.93 3.34
C CYS A 91 -8.80 -9.25 2.48
N LEU A 92 -8.69 -7.93 2.33
CA LEU A 92 -9.39 -7.20 1.29
C LEU A 92 -8.48 -7.17 0.05
N ALA A 93 -8.80 -7.97 -0.96
CA ALA A 93 -8.18 -7.90 -2.28
C ALA A 93 -9.24 -7.50 -3.31
N VAL A 94 -8.81 -6.90 -4.41
CA VAL A 94 -9.70 -6.33 -5.42
C VAL A 94 -9.35 -6.84 -6.82
N ASP A 95 -10.34 -6.86 -7.71
CA ASP A 95 -10.06 -6.87 -9.14
C ASP A 95 -9.33 -5.59 -9.50
N ARG A 96 -8.07 -5.71 -9.89
CA ARG A 96 -7.16 -4.56 -10.07
C ARG A 96 -7.68 -3.57 -11.11
N GLY A 97 -8.12 -4.07 -12.26
CA GLY A 97 -8.63 -3.25 -13.35
C GLY A 97 -10.00 -2.64 -13.02
N GLY A 98 -10.91 -3.43 -12.48
CA GLY A 98 -12.24 -2.99 -12.06
C GLY A 98 -12.19 -1.90 -11.01
N PHE A 99 -11.27 -2.04 -10.03
CA PHE A 99 -11.05 -1.04 -8.98
C PHE A 99 -10.61 0.31 -9.55
N SER A 100 -9.53 0.33 -10.33
CA SER A 100 -8.97 1.57 -10.91
C SER A 100 -9.97 2.25 -11.85
N LYS A 101 -10.67 1.46 -12.67
CA LYS A 101 -11.73 1.97 -13.55
C LYS A 101 -12.86 2.63 -12.75
N MET A 102 -13.34 1.98 -11.69
CA MET A 102 -14.43 2.51 -10.85
C MET A 102 -14.03 3.81 -10.15
N VAL A 103 -12.81 3.90 -9.60
CA VAL A 103 -12.29 5.15 -9.01
C VAL A 103 -12.25 6.26 -10.08
N THR A 104 -11.72 5.95 -11.27
CA THR A 104 -11.62 6.89 -12.38
C THR A 104 -12.98 7.43 -12.79
N GLU A 105 -13.97 6.55 -12.95
CA GLU A 105 -15.33 6.93 -13.34
C GLU A 105 -15.99 7.83 -12.29
N LYS A 106 -15.88 7.49 -11.00
CA LYS A 106 -16.46 8.31 -9.91
C LYS A 106 -15.83 9.71 -9.85
N ILE A 107 -14.50 9.80 -9.97
CA ILE A 107 -13.78 11.10 -9.96
C ILE A 107 -14.17 11.94 -11.18
N ARG A 108 -14.17 11.35 -12.40
CA ARG A 108 -14.48 12.09 -13.63
C ARG A 108 -15.94 12.57 -13.70
N ASN A 109 -16.85 11.83 -13.08
CA ASN A 109 -18.27 12.16 -13.07
C ASN A 109 -18.68 13.09 -11.92
N HIS A 110 -17.76 13.45 -11.02
CA HIS A 110 -18.08 14.34 -9.91
C HIS A 110 -18.16 15.81 -10.39
N PRO A 111 -19.29 16.54 -10.16
CA PRO A 111 -19.50 17.87 -10.71
C PRO A 111 -18.48 18.91 -10.23
N ASN A 112 -17.93 18.75 -9.02
CA ASN A 112 -16.97 19.68 -8.43
C ASN A 112 -15.50 19.31 -8.72
N ILE A 113 -15.23 18.28 -9.55
CA ILE A 113 -13.84 17.88 -9.89
C ILE A 113 -13.58 18.13 -11.37
N THR A 114 -12.59 18.95 -11.66
CA THR A 114 -12.06 19.14 -13.01
C THR A 114 -10.75 18.38 -13.12
N VAL A 115 -10.72 17.32 -13.95
CA VAL A 115 -9.50 16.57 -14.24
C VAL A 115 -8.70 17.26 -15.33
N ILE A 116 -7.41 17.49 -15.08
CA ILE A 116 -6.46 18.14 -15.99
C ILE A 116 -5.32 17.17 -16.23
N SER A 117 -5.19 16.67 -17.47
CA SER A 117 -4.07 15.79 -17.84
C SER A 117 -2.82 16.64 -18.16
N GLU A 118 -2.04 16.91 -17.12
CA GLU A 118 -0.85 17.73 -17.19
C GLU A 118 0.14 17.32 -16.10
N GLU A 119 1.43 17.33 -16.42
CA GLU A 119 2.51 17.20 -15.45
C GLU A 119 2.75 18.53 -14.76
N ILE A 120 2.68 18.55 -13.45
CA ILE A 120 3.08 19.70 -12.63
C ILE A 120 4.56 19.56 -12.30
N THR A 121 5.32 20.61 -12.53
CA THR A 121 6.78 20.64 -12.42
C THR A 121 7.30 21.51 -11.27
N GLU A 122 6.41 22.21 -10.57
CA GLU A 122 6.72 23.05 -9.42
C GLU A 122 5.67 22.87 -8.34
N VAL A 123 5.98 23.14 -7.08
CA VAL A 123 4.98 23.16 -6.00
C VAL A 123 4.10 24.39 -6.19
N PRO A 124 2.79 24.22 -6.51
CA PRO A 124 1.95 25.37 -6.82
C PRO A 124 1.68 26.25 -5.59
N GLU A 125 1.53 27.54 -5.81
CA GLU A 125 1.02 28.46 -4.80
C GLU A 125 -0.47 28.26 -4.52
N GLY A 126 -0.90 28.65 -3.32
CA GLY A 126 -2.29 28.62 -2.88
C GLY A 126 -2.70 27.28 -2.28
N PRO A 127 -4.00 27.04 -2.08
CA PRO A 127 -4.45 25.79 -1.48
C PRO A 127 -4.19 24.62 -2.44
N VAL A 128 -3.26 23.74 -2.03
CA VAL A 128 -2.82 22.58 -2.81
C VAL A 128 -2.53 21.38 -1.92
N ILE A 129 -2.87 20.18 -2.44
CA ILE A 129 -2.45 18.90 -1.87
C ILE A 129 -1.59 18.18 -2.92
N VAL A 130 -0.32 17.98 -2.63
CA VAL A 130 0.61 17.21 -3.46
C VAL A 130 0.53 15.74 -3.05
N ALA A 131 0.01 14.89 -3.93
CA ALA A 131 -0.29 13.48 -3.67
C ALA A 131 0.23 12.56 -4.81
N THR A 132 1.40 12.90 -5.34
CA THR A 132 2.02 12.22 -6.49
C THR A 132 2.64 10.86 -6.13
N GLY A 133 2.70 10.55 -4.84
CA GLY A 133 3.16 9.26 -4.36
C GLY A 133 4.66 9.02 -4.51
N PRO A 134 5.11 7.76 -4.41
CA PRO A 134 6.53 7.42 -4.40
C PRO A 134 7.19 7.54 -5.77
N LEU A 135 6.39 7.56 -6.86
CA LEU A 135 6.86 7.66 -8.25
C LEU A 135 6.62 9.07 -8.82
N THR A 136 6.78 10.08 -7.99
CA THR A 136 6.81 11.49 -8.40
C THR A 136 7.82 11.69 -9.52
N SER A 137 7.48 12.47 -10.54
CA SER A 137 8.41 12.75 -11.64
C SER A 137 9.67 13.45 -11.13
N ASP A 138 10.81 13.20 -11.79
CA ASP A 138 12.10 13.74 -11.38
C ASP A 138 12.07 15.26 -11.22
N VAL A 139 11.44 15.96 -12.17
CA VAL A 139 11.33 17.43 -12.17
C VAL A 139 10.54 17.93 -10.96
N LEU A 140 9.38 17.32 -10.67
CA LEU A 140 8.59 17.72 -9.50
C LEU A 140 9.30 17.29 -8.20
N SER A 141 9.99 16.15 -8.19
CA SER A 141 10.78 15.69 -7.05
C SER A 141 11.88 16.70 -6.71
N GLU A 142 12.63 17.17 -7.69
CA GLU A 142 13.63 18.24 -7.52
C GLU A 142 12.99 19.53 -7.01
N ALA A 143 11.84 19.93 -7.58
CA ALA A 143 11.13 21.15 -7.15
C ALA A 143 10.64 21.04 -5.68
N ILE A 144 10.15 19.88 -5.24
CA ILE A 144 9.80 19.64 -3.84
C ILE A 144 11.06 19.68 -2.95
N GLY A 145 12.18 19.12 -3.43
CA GLY A 145 13.49 19.21 -2.75
C GLY A 145 13.89 20.66 -2.51
N HIS A 146 13.84 21.49 -3.54
CA HIS A 146 14.11 22.92 -3.43
C HIS A 146 13.12 23.65 -2.51
N TYR A 147 11.84 23.28 -2.56
CA TYR A 147 10.80 23.86 -1.70
C TYR A 147 11.10 23.65 -0.21
N PHE A 148 11.59 22.48 0.18
CA PHE A 148 11.92 22.17 1.57
C PHE A 148 13.39 22.39 1.95
N GLY A 149 14.28 22.64 0.99
CA GLY A 149 15.72 22.65 1.15
C GLY A 149 16.33 21.24 1.00
N GLU A 150 17.62 21.16 0.67
CA GLU A 150 18.33 19.92 0.29
C GLU A 150 18.26 18.77 1.34
N THR A 151 17.88 19.05 2.57
CA THR A 151 17.76 18.05 3.66
C THR A 151 16.39 17.42 3.77
N GLY A 152 15.44 17.76 2.89
CA GLY A 152 14.03 17.37 3.00
C GLY A 152 13.69 15.97 2.51
N TYR A 153 14.57 15.28 1.78
CA TYR A 153 14.31 14.01 1.11
C TYR A 153 15.14 12.85 1.65
N LEU A 154 14.47 11.69 1.70
CA LEU A 154 15.08 10.39 1.92
C LEU A 154 14.61 9.44 0.81
N HIS A 155 15.47 8.51 0.39
CA HIS A 155 15.16 7.55 -0.65
C HIS A 155 15.10 6.13 -0.09
N PHE A 156 14.17 5.32 -0.59
CA PHE A 156 14.13 3.88 -0.35
C PHE A 156 13.70 3.14 -1.62
N PHE A 157 13.87 1.83 -1.64
CA PHE A 157 13.49 0.99 -2.76
C PHE A 157 12.30 0.11 -2.42
N ASP A 158 11.38 -0.04 -3.37
CA ASP A 158 10.23 -0.93 -3.30
C ASP A 158 10.22 -1.88 -4.49
N ALA A 159 9.80 -3.11 -4.29
CA ALA A 159 9.78 -4.13 -5.32
C ALA A 159 8.38 -4.72 -5.50
N ALA A 160 8.00 -4.97 -6.76
CA ALA A 160 6.77 -5.67 -7.11
C ALA A 160 6.99 -7.18 -7.25
N ALA A 161 5.97 -7.97 -6.90
CA ALA A 161 5.96 -9.41 -7.11
C ALA A 161 5.46 -9.78 -8.52
N PRO A 162 5.93 -10.89 -9.10
CA PRO A 162 5.48 -11.35 -10.41
C PRO A 162 4.04 -11.91 -10.38
N LEU A 163 3.41 -11.88 -11.55
CA LEU A 163 2.09 -12.45 -11.82
C LEU A 163 2.21 -13.61 -12.81
N VAL A 164 1.49 -14.69 -12.56
CA VAL A 164 1.45 -15.88 -13.43
C VAL A 164 0.03 -16.15 -13.93
N SER A 165 -0.10 -16.73 -15.12
CA SER A 165 -1.37 -17.20 -15.67
C SER A 165 -1.88 -18.43 -14.90
N ALA A 166 -3.18 -18.45 -14.60
CA ALA A 166 -3.82 -19.58 -13.92
C ALA A 166 -3.66 -20.91 -14.65
N ASP A 167 -3.81 -20.87 -15.97
CA ASP A 167 -3.76 -22.08 -16.84
C ASP A 167 -2.36 -22.70 -16.88
N SER A 168 -1.34 -21.98 -16.48
CA SER A 168 0.04 -22.43 -16.44
C SER A 168 0.48 -23.05 -15.11
N ILE A 169 -0.41 -23.07 -14.11
CA ILE A 169 -0.15 -23.65 -12.79
C ILE A 169 -0.53 -25.13 -12.79
N ASP A 170 0.42 -26.02 -12.47
CA ASP A 170 0.12 -27.44 -12.34
C ASP A 170 -0.59 -27.77 -11.02
N MET A 171 -1.91 -27.88 -11.08
CA MET A 171 -2.75 -28.21 -9.93
C MET A 171 -2.63 -29.66 -9.43
N ASN A 172 -1.87 -30.54 -10.10
CA ASN A 172 -1.53 -31.85 -9.54
C ASN A 172 -0.46 -31.75 -8.46
N LEU A 173 0.37 -30.70 -8.49
CA LEU A 173 1.44 -30.41 -7.53
C LEU A 173 1.05 -29.31 -6.53
N ALA A 174 0.00 -28.57 -6.80
CA ALA A 174 -0.51 -27.48 -5.98
C ALA A 174 -1.90 -27.79 -5.43
N TRP A 175 -2.32 -27.09 -4.37
CA TRP A 175 -3.65 -27.27 -3.79
C TRP A 175 -4.23 -25.97 -3.25
N TRP A 176 -5.56 -25.94 -3.12
CA TRP A 176 -6.32 -24.83 -2.54
C TRP A 176 -6.40 -24.95 -1.02
N GLN A 177 -5.93 -23.95 -0.29
CA GLN A 177 -6.11 -23.84 1.16
C GLN A 177 -5.79 -22.43 1.65
N SER A 178 -6.56 -21.94 2.63
CA SER A 178 -6.20 -20.75 3.43
C SER A 178 -5.54 -21.19 4.73
N ARG A 179 -4.61 -20.37 5.26
CA ARG A 179 -3.89 -20.71 6.50
C ARG A 179 -4.83 -20.93 7.66
N TYR A 180 -4.61 -22.02 8.41
CA TYR A 180 -5.42 -22.44 9.54
C TYR A 180 -6.89 -22.69 9.17
N ASP A 181 -7.16 -22.99 7.89
CA ASP A 181 -8.50 -23.20 7.32
C ASP A 181 -9.48 -22.05 7.65
N ARG A 182 -8.95 -20.82 7.68
CA ARG A 182 -9.73 -19.62 8.00
C ARG A 182 -10.37 -19.04 6.74
N GLY A 183 -11.70 -19.07 6.72
CA GLY A 183 -12.48 -18.63 5.56
C GLY A 183 -12.53 -19.66 4.46
N THR A 184 -12.65 -19.20 3.22
CA THR A 184 -12.63 -20.03 2.01
C THR A 184 -11.20 -20.39 1.61
N PRO A 185 -10.97 -21.51 0.89
CA PRO A 185 -9.62 -21.93 0.45
C PRO A 185 -9.13 -21.13 -0.77
N ASP A 186 -8.85 -19.83 -0.55
CA ASP A 186 -8.66 -18.85 -1.62
C ASP A 186 -7.22 -18.75 -2.16
N TYR A 187 -6.26 -19.48 -1.55
CA TYR A 187 -4.87 -19.49 -1.98
C TYR A 187 -4.50 -20.80 -2.61
N ILE A 188 -3.78 -20.75 -3.75
CA ILE A 188 -3.08 -21.89 -4.31
C ILE A 188 -1.75 -22.01 -3.56
N ASN A 189 -1.41 -23.22 -3.10
CA ASN A 189 -0.22 -23.50 -2.31
C ASN A 189 0.69 -24.44 -3.09
N CYS A 190 1.96 -24.07 -3.25
CA CYS A 190 3.01 -24.86 -3.89
C CYS A 190 4.01 -25.29 -2.82
N ALA A 191 4.04 -26.60 -2.49
CA ALA A 191 4.90 -27.14 -1.45
C ALA A 191 6.30 -27.44 -1.96
N MET A 192 7.30 -27.24 -1.12
CA MET A 192 8.66 -27.71 -1.31
C MET A 192 9.06 -28.65 -0.18
N ASN A 193 9.79 -29.72 -0.50
CA ASN A 193 10.56 -30.47 0.47
C ASN A 193 11.88 -29.75 0.80
N LYS A 194 12.69 -30.32 1.70
CA LYS A 194 13.92 -29.68 2.16
C LYS A 194 14.94 -29.49 1.01
N GLU A 195 15.14 -30.50 0.22
CA GLU A 195 16.11 -30.52 -0.88
C GLU A 195 15.72 -29.52 -1.96
N GLN A 196 14.44 -29.45 -2.32
CA GLN A 196 13.90 -28.48 -3.28
C GLN A 196 14.07 -27.04 -2.76
N TYR A 197 13.76 -26.81 -1.48
CA TYR A 197 13.89 -25.50 -0.86
C TYR A 197 15.36 -25.03 -0.81
N GLU A 198 16.29 -25.89 -0.36
CA GLU A 198 17.70 -25.53 -0.29
C GLU A 198 18.30 -25.28 -1.69
N ALA A 199 17.89 -26.05 -2.69
CA ALA A 199 18.26 -25.80 -4.08
C ALA A 199 17.70 -24.46 -4.58
N PHE A 200 16.43 -24.18 -4.31
CA PHE A 200 15.77 -22.92 -4.66
C PHE A 200 16.47 -21.73 -4.03
N VAL A 201 16.73 -21.76 -2.71
CA VAL A 201 17.40 -20.65 -1.99
C VAL A 201 18.80 -20.41 -2.57
N ARG A 202 19.55 -21.47 -2.87
CA ARG A 202 20.87 -21.34 -3.48
C ARG A 202 20.81 -20.67 -4.85
N GLU A 203 19.89 -21.09 -5.72
CA GLU A 203 19.73 -20.49 -7.05
C GLU A 203 19.23 -19.04 -6.96
N LEU A 204 18.31 -18.76 -6.03
CA LEU A 204 17.76 -17.42 -5.78
C LEU A 204 18.85 -16.43 -5.32
N THR A 205 19.73 -16.87 -4.41
CA THR A 205 20.80 -16.01 -3.86
C THR A 205 21.94 -15.76 -4.85
N ASN A 206 22.11 -16.62 -5.85
CA ASN A 206 23.12 -16.52 -6.89
C ASN A 206 22.59 -15.93 -8.21
N ALA A 207 21.29 -15.66 -8.29
CA ALA A 207 20.66 -15.13 -9.50
C ALA A 207 21.12 -13.70 -9.81
N GLU A 208 21.16 -13.37 -11.09
CA GLU A 208 21.54 -12.03 -11.54
C GLU A 208 20.42 -11.01 -11.27
N GLU A 209 20.80 -9.90 -10.67
CA GLU A 209 19.93 -8.79 -10.38
C GLU A 209 19.90 -7.76 -11.52
N ALA A 210 18.76 -7.08 -11.68
CA ALA A 210 18.69 -5.94 -12.60
C ALA A 210 19.51 -4.77 -12.01
N PRO A 211 20.25 -4.02 -12.85
CA PRO A 211 21.00 -2.88 -12.35
C PRO A 211 20.04 -1.80 -11.82
N VAL A 212 20.19 -1.44 -10.57
CA VAL A 212 19.48 -0.33 -9.93
C VAL A 212 20.51 0.69 -9.47
N HIS A 213 20.49 1.91 -10.05
CA HIS A 213 21.42 2.94 -9.64
C HIS A 213 21.15 3.37 -8.19
N GLY A 214 22.21 3.40 -7.38
CA GLY A 214 22.13 3.81 -5.98
C GLY A 214 21.49 2.77 -5.04
N PHE A 215 21.28 1.53 -5.50
CA PHE A 215 20.77 0.46 -4.63
C PHE A 215 21.83 0.04 -3.61
N GLU A 216 21.47 0.22 -2.34
CA GLU A 216 22.15 -0.38 -1.21
C GLU A 216 21.13 -1.17 -0.39
N ASP A 217 21.47 -2.38 0.02
CA ASP A 217 20.59 -3.27 0.84
C ASP A 217 20.06 -2.59 2.11
N LYS A 218 20.76 -1.57 2.60
CA LYS A 218 20.40 -0.79 3.79
C LYS A 218 19.18 0.11 3.60
N ASN A 219 18.84 0.46 2.37
CA ASN A 219 17.78 1.41 2.03
C ASN A 219 16.49 0.74 1.56
N VAL A 220 16.33 -0.57 1.79
CA VAL A 220 15.12 -1.32 1.44
C VAL A 220 14.14 -1.29 2.61
N PHE A 221 12.88 -0.94 2.33
CA PHE A 221 11.82 -1.04 3.32
C PHE A 221 11.53 -2.51 3.67
N GLU A 222 11.54 -2.86 4.97
CA GLU A 222 11.39 -4.24 5.45
C GLU A 222 10.12 -4.94 4.92
N GLY A 223 9.01 -4.20 4.76
CA GLY A 223 7.73 -4.74 4.29
C GLY A 223 7.69 -5.07 2.79
N CYS A 224 8.62 -4.52 1.99
CA CYS A 224 8.71 -4.71 0.54
C CYS A 224 10.09 -5.24 0.13
N MET A 225 10.80 -5.87 1.08
CA MET A 225 12.12 -6.42 0.83
C MET A 225 12.09 -7.49 -0.25
N PRO A 226 12.98 -7.43 -1.26
CA PRO A 226 13.09 -8.46 -2.28
C PRO A 226 13.36 -9.84 -1.69
N VAL A 227 12.77 -10.87 -2.28
CA VAL A 227 12.86 -12.25 -1.79
C VAL A 227 14.30 -12.76 -1.79
N GLU A 228 15.12 -12.38 -2.76
CA GLU A 228 16.55 -12.71 -2.83
C GLU A 228 17.36 -12.02 -1.72
N VAL A 229 17.02 -10.78 -1.36
CA VAL A 229 17.66 -10.07 -0.24
C VAL A 229 17.30 -10.72 1.09
N MET A 230 16.04 -11.12 1.27
CA MET A 230 15.62 -11.91 2.44
C MET A 230 16.37 -13.24 2.52
N ALA A 231 16.53 -13.95 1.40
CA ALA A 231 17.22 -15.24 1.34
C ALA A 231 18.69 -15.14 1.76
N ARG A 232 19.39 -14.05 1.44
CA ARG A 232 20.80 -13.82 1.84
C ARG A 232 20.99 -13.60 3.33
N ARG A 233 19.93 -13.22 4.07
CA ARG A 233 19.99 -13.05 5.53
C ARG A 233 20.12 -14.37 6.28
N GLY A 234 19.84 -15.50 5.62
CA GLY A 234 20.00 -16.85 6.16
C GLY A 234 19.11 -17.86 5.45
N VAL A 235 19.59 -19.11 5.37
CA VAL A 235 18.92 -20.19 4.63
C VAL A 235 17.48 -20.44 5.07
N ASP A 236 17.14 -20.23 6.33
CA ASP A 236 15.78 -20.43 6.86
C ASP A 236 14.91 -19.17 6.85
N THR A 237 15.45 -18.00 6.47
CA THR A 237 14.74 -16.72 6.57
C THR A 237 13.39 -16.76 5.84
N LEU A 238 13.33 -17.31 4.63
CA LEU A 238 12.11 -17.38 3.85
C LEU A 238 11.03 -18.28 4.49
N ARG A 239 11.43 -19.31 5.25
CA ARG A 239 10.53 -20.23 5.98
C ARG A 239 9.87 -19.55 7.21
N TYR A 240 10.43 -18.48 7.70
CA TYR A 240 9.82 -17.62 8.74
C TYR A 240 9.10 -16.40 8.14
N GLY A 241 9.24 -16.20 6.83
CA GLY A 241 8.67 -15.11 6.04
C GLY A 241 7.68 -15.59 4.98
N PRO A 242 7.92 -15.25 3.69
CA PRO A 242 6.96 -15.50 2.60
C PRO A 242 6.70 -16.97 2.31
N MET A 243 7.65 -17.86 2.61
CA MET A 243 7.51 -19.31 2.38
C MET A 243 7.16 -20.10 3.65
N LYS A 244 6.60 -19.45 4.66
CA LYS A 244 6.24 -20.09 5.94
C LYS A 244 5.23 -21.22 5.71
N PRO A 245 5.47 -22.47 6.19
CA PRO A 245 4.54 -23.59 6.01
C PRO A 245 3.41 -23.64 7.06
N VAL A 246 3.62 -23.03 8.22
CA VAL A 246 2.74 -23.15 9.40
C VAL A 246 1.28 -22.81 9.08
N GLY A 247 0.38 -23.72 9.48
CA GLY A 247 -1.06 -23.58 9.26
C GLY A 247 -1.54 -24.06 7.89
N LEU A 248 -0.67 -24.71 7.11
CA LEU A 248 -0.99 -25.36 5.83
C LEU A 248 -0.70 -26.85 5.91
N ARG A 249 -1.51 -27.67 5.27
CA ARG A 249 -1.35 -29.13 5.25
C ARG A 249 -1.43 -29.61 3.82
N ASN A 250 -0.37 -30.24 3.32
CA ASN A 250 -0.35 -30.80 1.98
C ASN A 250 -1.28 -32.03 1.91
N PRO A 251 -2.32 -32.02 1.06
CA PRO A 251 -3.27 -33.12 0.96
C PRO A 251 -2.62 -34.45 0.52
N ALA A 252 -1.56 -34.38 -0.29
CA ALA A 252 -0.86 -35.58 -0.77
C ALA A 252 -0.09 -36.32 0.33
N THR A 253 0.41 -35.61 1.34
CA THR A 253 1.20 -36.21 2.44
C THR A 253 0.46 -36.22 3.77
N GLY A 254 -0.59 -35.42 3.93
CA GLY A 254 -1.30 -35.21 5.19
C GLY A 254 -0.52 -34.40 6.24
N HIS A 255 0.68 -33.89 5.89
CA HIS A 255 1.57 -33.18 6.81
C HIS A 255 1.84 -31.74 6.38
N GLU A 256 2.35 -30.93 7.33
CA GLU A 256 2.90 -29.61 7.05
C GLU A 256 4.16 -29.76 6.16
N PRO A 257 4.24 -29.06 5.02
CA PRO A 257 5.43 -29.15 4.15
C PRO A 257 6.62 -28.43 4.76
N TYR A 258 7.80 -28.61 4.18
CA TYR A 258 9.02 -27.92 4.65
C TYR A 258 8.95 -26.41 4.37
N ALA A 259 8.51 -26.03 3.18
CA ALA A 259 8.24 -24.64 2.79
C ALA A 259 7.05 -24.59 1.81
N VAL A 260 6.39 -23.44 1.71
CA VAL A 260 5.24 -23.24 0.80
C VAL A 260 5.28 -21.86 0.15
N VAL A 261 5.14 -21.80 -1.17
CA VAL A 261 4.82 -20.58 -1.90
C VAL A 261 3.31 -20.48 -2.05
N GLN A 262 2.75 -19.33 -1.67
CA GLN A 262 1.32 -19.05 -1.83
C GLN A 262 1.07 -18.16 -3.04
N LEU A 263 0.07 -18.51 -3.83
CA LEU A 263 -0.41 -17.70 -4.93
C LEU A 263 -1.79 -17.15 -4.56
N ARG A 264 -2.01 -15.85 -4.83
CA ARG A 264 -3.27 -15.18 -4.56
C ARG A 264 -3.87 -14.68 -5.86
N GLN A 265 -5.18 -14.84 -6.00
CA GLN A 265 -5.97 -14.30 -7.11
C GLN A 265 -5.72 -12.79 -7.29
N ASP A 266 -5.47 -12.35 -8.52
CA ASP A 266 -5.17 -10.94 -8.87
C ASP A 266 -6.32 -10.25 -9.63
N ASN A 267 -7.28 -11.01 -10.19
CA ASN A 267 -8.44 -10.48 -10.90
C ASN A 267 -9.72 -11.30 -10.64
N ALA A 268 -10.89 -10.72 -10.87
CA ALA A 268 -12.19 -11.37 -10.68
C ALA A 268 -12.38 -12.62 -11.57
N ALA A 269 -11.79 -12.61 -12.76
CA ALA A 269 -11.84 -13.74 -13.70
C ALA A 269 -11.05 -14.98 -13.23
N LYS A 270 -10.29 -14.89 -12.13
CA LYS A 270 -9.40 -15.96 -11.62
C LYS A 270 -8.38 -16.45 -12.65
N SER A 271 -8.02 -15.61 -13.62
CA SER A 271 -7.10 -15.94 -14.70
C SER A 271 -5.64 -15.61 -14.42
N VAL A 272 -5.36 -14.81 -13.36
CA VAL A 272 -4.03 -14.33 -13.00
C VAL A 272 -3.81 -14.45 -11.49
N TYR A 273 -2.62 -14.92 -11.09
CA TYR A 273 -2.24 -15.12 -9.69
C TYR A 273 -0.92 -14.42 -9.37
N ASN A 274 -0.88 -13.78 -8.20
CA ASN A 274 0.29 -13.09 -7.64
C ASN A 274 1.08 -14.04 -6.73
N LEU A 275 2.41 -14.11 -6.89
CA LEU A 275 3.31 -14.81 -5.97
C LEU A 275 3.43 -13.99 -4.68
N VAL A 276 2.79 -14.43 -3.61
CA VAL A 276 2.70 -13.67 -2.35
C VAL A 276 4.04 -13.57 -1.65
N GLY A 277 4.52 -12.33 -1.46
CA GLY A 277 5.80 -12.07 -0.79
C GLY A 277 7.05 -12.30 -1.65
N PHE A 278 6.88 -12.42 -2.97
CA PHE A 278 7.96 -12.61 -3.93
C PHE A 278 8.28 -11.32 -4.70
N GLN A 279 8.28 -10.19 -4.00
CA GLN A 279 8.86 -8.97 -4.55
C GLN A 279 10.32 -9.24 -4.92
N THR A 280 10.76 -8.75 -6.07
CA THR A 280 12.09 -9.07 -6.59
C THR A 280 12.63 -8.00 -7.53
N HIS A 281 13.96 -7.87 -7.58
CA HIS A 281 14.66 -7.09 -8.61
C HIS A 281 15.59 -7.94 -9.49
N LEU A 282 15.39 -9.26 -9.47
CA LEU A 282 16.08 -10.15 -10.40
C LEU A 282 15.78 -9.78 -11.85
N LYS A 283 16.75 -10.00 -12.74
CA LYS A 283 16.50 -9.92 -14.20
C LYS A 283 15.36 -10.84 -14.62
N PHE A 284 14.56 -10.45 -15.61
CA PHE A 284 13.38 -11.22 -16.03
C PHE A 284 13.69 -12.68 -16.39
N GLY A 285 14.84 -12.94 -17.06
CA GLY A 285 15.30 -14.29 -17.35
C GLY A 285 15.58 -15.13 -16.09
N GLU A 286 16.15 -14.50 -15.07
CA GLU A 286 16.42 -15.12 -13.78
C GLU A 286 15.13 -15.36 -12.98
N GLN A 287 14.17 -14.43 -13.00
CA GLN A 287 12.86 -14.65 -12.38
C GLN A 287 12.20 -15.91 -12.97
N LYS A 288 12.18 -16.02 -14.31
CA LYS A 288 11.63 -17.19 -14.98
C LYS A 288 12.39 -18.47 -14.58
N ARG A 289 13.71 -18.46 -14.63
CA ARG A 289 14.56 -19.60 -14.31
C ARG A 289 14.38 -20.07 -12.87
N VAL A 290 14.49 -19.16 -11.92
CA VAL A 290 14.46 -19.48 -10.49
C VAL A 290 13.05 -19.82 -10.01
N PHE A 291 12.05 -19.03 -10.38
CA PHE A 291 10.69 -19.27 -9.90
C PHE A 291 10.03 -20.48 -10.56
N SER A 292 10.50 -20.92 -11.74
CA SER A 292 10.10 -22.22 -12.32
C SER A 292 10.67 -23.45 -11.57
N MET A 293 11.54 -23.27 -10.59
CA MET A 293 11.94 -24.34 -9.68
C MET A 293 10.89 -24.66 -8.61
N ILE A 294 9.88 -23.82 -8.46
CA ILE A 294 8.80 -24.01 -7.50
C ILE A 294 7.86 -25.09 -8.05
N PRO A 295 7.62 -26.21 -7.31
CA PRO A 295 6.71 -27.27 -7.74
C PRO A 295 5.32 -26.72 -8.05
N GLY A 296 4.83 -27.03 -9.25
CA GLY A 296 3.58 -26.49 -9.79
C GLY A 296 3.75 -25.21 -10.63
N LEU A 297 4.96 -24.63 -10.70
CA LEU A 297 5.29 -23.47 -11.51
C LEU A 297 6.37 -23.75 -12.57
N GLU A 298 6.72 -25.02 -12.82
CA GLU A 298 7.77 -25.41 -13.76
C GLU A 298 7.53 -24.87 -15.18
N ASN A 299 6.27 -24.77 -15.56
CA ASN A 299 5.83 -24.26 -16.88
C ASN A 299 5.08 -22.93 -16.75
N ALA A 300 5.23 -22.19 -15.65
CA ALA A 300 4.47 -20.98 -15.42
C ALA A 300 4.71 -19.91 -16.48
N GLU A 301 3.61 -19.35 -16.97
CA GLU A 301 3.61 -18.19 -17.86
C GLU A 301 3.53 -16.91 -17.05
N PHE A 302 4.62 -16.13 -17.02
CA PHE A 302 4.68 -14.85 -16.31
C PHE A 302 3.96 -13.79 -17.14
N VAL A 303 2.78 -13.38 -16.66
CA VAL A 303 1.99 -12.30 -17.24
C VAL A 303 2.66 -10.96 -16.98
N ARG A 304 3.31 -10.82 -15.80
CA ARG A 304 4.11 -9.67 -15.41
C ARG A 304 5.29 -10.13 -14.55
N TYR A 305 6.46 -9.61 -14.84
CA TYR A 305 7.64 -9.79 -14.00
C TYR A 305 7.65 -8.82 -12.83
N GLY A 306 8.32 -9.20 -11.75
CA GLY A 306 8.66 -8.30 -10.66
C GLY A 306 9.65 -7.24 -11.12
N VAL A 307 9.51 -6.03 -10.60
CA VAL A 307 10.40 -4.88 -10.86
C VAL A 307 10.63 -4.11 -9.57
N MET A 308 11.79 -3.47 -9.49
CA MET A 308 12.11 -2.58 -8.36
C MET A 308 12.01 -1.12 -8.81
N HIS A 309 11.51 -0.29 -7.91
CA HIS A 309 11.40 1.15 -8.09
C HIS A 309 12.10 1.88 -6.95
N GLN A 310 12.78 2.97 -7.28
CA GLN A 310 13.26 3.91 -6.28
C GLN A 310 12.09 4.78 -5.84
N ASN A 311 11.82 4.80 -4.55
CA ASN A 311 10.80 5.63 -3.93
C ASN A 311 11.46 6.77 -3.17
N THR A 312 10.79 7.91 -3.14
CA THR A 312 11.23 9.09 -2.39
C THR A 312 10.19 9.43 -1.34
N PHE A 313 10.63 9.77 -0.12
CA PHE A 313 9.75 10.24 0.93
C PHE A 313 10.35 11.45 1.66
N LEU A 314 9.47 12.26 2.23
CA LEU A 314 9.83 13.45 3.00
C LEU A 314 10.28 13.09 4.41
N GLN A 315 11.19 13.86 4.97
CA GLN A 315 11.48 13.83 6.41
C GLN A 315 10.37 14.54 7.19
N SER A 316 9.18 13.98 7.09
CA SER A 316 7.91 14.60 7.48
C SER A 316 7.84 15.13 8.89
N PRO A 317 8.45 14.53 9.95
CA PRO A 317 8.38 15.05 11.31
C PRO A 317 8.81 16.51 11.44
N LYS A 318 9.81 16.94 10.66
CA LYS A 318 10.32 18.31 10.68
C LYS A 318 9.58 19.24 9.74
N LEU A 319 8.86 18.69 8.75
CA LEU A 319 8.29 19.45 7.64
C LEU A 319 6.78 19.62 7.76
N LEU A 320 6.07 18.58 8.23
CA LEU A 320 4.62 18.49 8.18
C LEU A 320 4.00 18.52 9.57
N ASP A 321 2.79 19.07 9.67
CA ASP A 321 1.93 18.93 10.84
C ASP A 321 1.13 17.61 10.80
N LYS A 322 0.36 17.32 11.87
CA LYS A 322 -0.46 16.10 11.96
C LYS A 322 -1.57 15.98 10.91
N TYR A 323 -1.84 17.03 10.18
CA TYR A 323 -2.78 17.07 9.05
C TYR A 323 -2.06 17.05 7.71
N TYR A 324 -0.78 16.70 7.69
CA TYR A 324 0.08 16.64 6.51
C TYR A 324 0.33 17.97 5.82
N ALA A 325 -0.01 19.10 6.44
CA ALA A 325 0.29 20.42 5.91
C ALA A 325 1.72 20.87 6.25
N ASP A 326 2.35 21.63 5.34
CA ASP A 326 3.63 22.26 5.58
C ASP A 326 3.52 23.20 6.80
N ARG A 327 4.39 23.01 7.79
CA ARG A 327 4.43 23.81 9.00
C ARG A 327 4.64 25.31 8.74
N ARG A 328 5.28 25.66 7.62
CA ARG A 328 5.56 27.06 7.21
C ARG A 328 4.42 27.65 6.39
N ASN A 329 3.67 26.83 5.65
CA ASN A 329 2.55 27.25 4.79
C ASN A 329 1.38 26.26 4.91
N PRO A 330 0.41 26.51 5.81
CA PRO A 330 -0.70 25.61 6.04
C PRO A 330 -1.64 25.38 4.84
N LEU A 331 -1.51 26.16 3.76
CA LEU A 331 -2.26 25.97 2.52
C LEU A 331 -1.57 25.04 1.51
N VAL A 332 -0.40 24.54 1.84
CA VAL A 332 0.31 23.50 1.07
C VAL A 332 0.34 22.23 1.92
N ALA A 333 -0.21 21.16 1.41
CA ALA A 333 -0.21 19.85 2.08
C ALA A 333 0.38 18.78 1.15
N PHE A 334 0.90 17.72 1.76
CA PHE A 334 1.43 16.55 1.06
C PHE A 334 0.66 15.33 1.53
N ALA A 335 0.45 14.32 0.65
CA ALA A 335 -0.28 13.11 1.03
C ALA A 335 0.26 11.86 0.32
N GLY A 336 -0.05 10.71 0.85
CA GLY A 336 0.38 9.43 0.32
C GLY A 336 1.74 8.99 0.83
N GLN A 337 2.28 7.96 0.21
CA GLN A 337 3.49 7.27 0.64
C GLN A 337 4.71 8.21 0.73
N MET A 338 4.74 9.27 -0.08
CA MET A 338 5.79 10.29 -0.01
C MET A 338 5.90 10.99 1.35
N THR A 339 4.88 10.93 2.21
CA THR A 339 4.91 11.49 3.56
C THR A 339 5.44 10.53 4.63
N GLY A 340 5.89 9.34 4.24
CA GLY A 340 6.38 8.31 5.16
C GLY A 340 5.27 7.45 5.78
N VAL A 341 4.03 7.53 5.28
CA VAL A 341 3.03 6.47 5.52
C VAL A 341 3.24 5.36 4.50
N GLU A 342 3.34 4.12 4.96
CA GLU A 342 3.60 2.98 4.09
C GLU A 342 2.34 2.13 3.90
N GLY A 343 1.94 1.95 2.64
CA GLY A 343 0.80 1.11 2.24
C GLY A 343 -0.35 1.88 1.60
N TYR A 344 -1.19 1.14 0.86
CA TYR A 344 -2.31 1.69 0.10
C TYR A 344 -3.38 2.35 0.99
N VAL A 345 -3.72 1.71 2.10
CA VAL A 345 -4.75 2.19 3.03
C VAL A 345 -4.23 3.39 3.82
N GLU A 346 -2.97 3.38 4.23
CA GLU A 346 -2.31 4.49 4.90
C GLU A 346 -2.19 5.71 3.98
N SER A 347 -1.84 5.49 2.71
CA SER A 347 -1.84 6.54 1.68
C SER A 347 -3.22 7.16 1.51
N THR A 348 -4.27 6.33 1.45
CA THR A 348 -5.66 6.79 1.40
C THR A 348 -6.02 7.63 2.63
N ALA A 349 -5.67 7.16 3.83
CA ALA A 349 -5.94 7.87 5.09
C ALA A 349 -5.25 9.24 5.16
N SER A 350 -4.02 9.34 4.68
CA SER A 350 -3.30 10.61 4.61
C SER A 350 -3.98 11.59 3.64
N GLY A 351 -4.43 11.13 2.47
CA GLY A 351 -5.21 11.92 1.52
C GLY A 351 -6.54 12.40 2.10
N TYR A 352 -7.24 11.51 2.82
CA TYR A 352 -8.47 11.83 3.54
C TYR A 352 -8.23 12.95 4.57
N LEU A 353 -7.27 12.78 5.47
CA LEU A 353 -7.02 13.72 6.57
C LEU A 353 -6.52 15.08 6.04
N ALA A 354 -5.62 15.08 5.06
CA ALA A 354 -5.16 16.29 4.40
C ALA A 354 -6.33 17.08 3.75
N ALA A 355 -7.25 16.38 3.10
CA ALA A 355 -8.41 16.99 2.45
C ALA A 355 -9.41 17.57 3.46
N VAL A 356 -9.71 16.85 4.53
CA VAL A 356 -10.60 17.35 5.60
C VAL A 356 -10.04 18.62 6.24
N ALA A 357 -8.74 18.63 6.55
CA ALA A 357 -8.08 19.80 7.10
C ALA A 357 -8.02 20.97 6.12
N MET A 358 -7.70 20.71 4.84
CA MET A 358 -7.67 21.73 3.80
C MET A 358 -9.09 22.33 3.58
N ALA A 359 -10.11 21.49 3.56
CA ALA A 359 -11.50 21.95 3.44
C ALA A 359 -11.88 22.90 4.57
N ALA A 360 -11.57 22.52 5.81
CA ALA A 360 -11.84 23.39 6.97
C ALA A 360 -11.11 24.75 6.87
N LYS A 361 -9.83 24.71 6.49
CA LYS A 361 -9.03 25.94 6.32
C LYS A 361 -9.60 26.88 5.26
N VAL A 362 -9.91 26.36 4.05
CA VAL A 362 -10.41 27.21 2.95
C VAL A 362 -11.83 27.73 3.19
N GLN A 363 -12.60 27.05 4.04
CA GLN A 363 -13.94 27.45 4.45
C GLN A 363 -13.96 28.27 5.74
N GLY A 364 -12.80 28.53 6.35
CA GLY A 364 -12.69 29.28 7.61
C GLY A 364 -13.34 28.58 8.81
N ARG A 365 -13.38 27.24 8.78
CA ARG A 365 -13.93 26.41 9.86
C ARG A 365 -12.81 25.83 10.73
N GLU A 366 -13.17 25.42 11.95
CA GLU A 366 -12.24 24.65 12.81
C GLU A 366 -11.94 23.30 12.17
N ILE A 367 -10.65 22.91 12.23
CA ILE A 367 -10.23 21.61 11.70
C ILE A 367 -10.67 20.52 12.68
N PRO A 368 -11.40 19.49 12.23
CA PRO A 368 -11.78 18.38 13.08
C PRO A 368 -10.55 17.69 13.68
N ASP A 369 -10.55 17.46 14.99
CA ASP A 369 -9.45 16.78 15.66
C ASP A 369 -9.60 15.26 15.57
N PHE A 370 -8.64 14.62 14.90
CA PHE A 370 -8.49 13.17 14.87
C PHE A 370 -7.45 12.79 15.95
N PRO A 371 -7.90 12.33 17.13
CA PRO A 371 -6.97 12.07 18.23
C PRO A 371 -6.19 10.75 18.02
N LYS A 372 -5.13 10.55 18.80
CA LYS A 372 -4.24 9.38 18.75
C LYS A 372 -4.96 8.05 19.06
N GLU A 373 -6.15 8.12 19.61
CA GLU A 373 -7.05 6.98 19.85
C GLU A 373 -7.57 6.37 18.55
N THR A 374 -7.58 7.12 17.43
CA THR A 374 -7.96 6.64 16.09
C THR A 374 -6.73 6.23 15.29
N ALA A 375 -6.88 5.30 14.35
CA ALA A 375 -5.78 4.89 13.47
C ALA A 375 -5.39 6.02 12.50
N ILE A 376 -6.39 6.76 11.97
CA ILE A 376 -6.17 7.95 11.11
C ILE A 376 -5.35 9.00 11.87
N GLY A 377 -5.75 9.36 13.09
CA GLY A 377 -5.05 10.36 13.91
C GLY A 377 -3.67 9.90 14.36
N ALA A 378 -3.52 8.62 14.70
CA ALA A 378 -2.22 8.04 15.09
C ALA A 378 -1.19 8.10 13.95
N LEU A 379 -1.60 7.86 12.70
CA LEU A 379 -0.72 8.03 11.53
C LEU A 379 -0.30 9.50 11.35
N GLY A 380 -1.25 10.44 11.43
CA GLY A 380 -0.94 11.87 11.33
C GLY A 380 0.03 12.32 12.41
N GLN A 381 -0.15 11.85 13.64
CA GLN A 381 0.77 12.16 14.73
C GLN A 381 2.15 11.52 14.57
N TYR A 382 2.22 10.29 14.03
CA TYR A 382 3.50 9.64 13.74
C TYR A 382 4.33 10.43 12.72
N VAL A 383 3.72 10.86 11.61
CA VAL A 383 4.45 11.61 10.56
C VAL A 383 4.82 13.03 10.96
N SER A 384 4.25 13.55 12.04
CA SER A 384 4.52 14.90 12.55
C SER A 384 5.29 14.93 13.88
N ASP A 385 5.72 13.78 14.40
CA ASP A 385 6.40 13.67 15.69
C ASP A 385 7.89 14.05 15.57
N GLU A 386 8.21 15.28 15.91
CA GLU A 386 9.56 15.83 15.85
C GLU A 386 10.58 15.11 16.75
N SER A 387 10.11 14.29 17.71
CA SER A 387 11.00 13.50 18.57
C SER A 387 11.62 12.29 17.87
N ILE A 388 11.15 11.93 16.68
CA ILE A 388 11.66 10.82 15.88
C ILE A 388 12.94 11.25 15.14
N GLU A 389 14.10 10.87 15.65
CA GLU A 389 15.40 11.21 15.04
C GLU A 389 15.64 10.46 13.73
N ASN A 390 15.33 9.16 13.69
CA ASN A 390 15.49 8.27 12.52
C ASN A 390 14.13 7.92 11.94
N PHE A 391 13.51 8.88 11.25
CA PHE A 391 12.20 8.68 10.63
C PHE A 391 12.28 7.66 9.52
N GLN A 392 11.38 6.67 9.56
CA GLN A 392 11.23 5.63 8.57
C GLN A 392 9.77 5.50 8.15
N PRO A 393 9.47 5.17 6.89
CA PRO A 393 8.11 4.85 6.47
C PRO A 393 7.50 3.78 7.37
N MET A 394 6.21 3.92 7.72
CA MET A 394 5.56 3.02 8.64
C MET A 394 4.15 2.64 8.20
N ASN A 395 3.85 1.33 8.29
CA ASN A 395 2.48 0.83 8.24
C ASN A 395 1.77 1.11 9.56
N ILE A 396 0.44 1.30 9.47
CA ILE A 396 -0.38 1.36 10.68
C ILE A 396 -0.22 0.10 11.53
N ASN A 397 -0.03 0.29 12.82
CA ASN A 397 0.07 -0.79 13.80
C ASN A 397 -0.47 -0.31 15.16
N PHE A 398 -0.89 -1.25 16.01
CA PHE A 398 -1.48 -0.90 17.30
C PHE A 398 -0.53 -0.23 18.31
N SER A 399 0.78 -0.23 18.05
CA SER A 399 1.75 0.40 18.98
C SER A 399 1.79 1.92 18.85
N ILE A 400 1.38 2.48 17.70
CA ILE A 400 1.30 3.93 17.51
C ILE A 400 -0.07 4.50 17.93
N ILE A 401 -1.11 3.66 18.02
CA ILE A 401 -2.44 4.05 18.53
C ILE A 401 -2.36 4.19 20.07
N ALA A 402 -3.04 5.18 20.62
CA ALA A 402 -3.04 5.40 22.05
C ALA A 402 -3.41 4.13 22.85
N PRO A 403 -2.68 3.78 23.92
CA PRO A 403 -2.96 2.59 24.72
C PRO A 403 -4.32 2.69 25.42
N LEU A 404 -4.84 1.55 25.87
CA LEU A 404 -6.00 1.53 26.76
C LEU A 404 -5.58 1.87 28.19
N GLU A 405 -6.44 2.54 28.93
CA GLU A 405 -6.24 2.81 30.35
C GLU A 405 -6.12 1.53 31.19
N LYS A 406 -6.94 0.52 30.86
CA LYS A 406 -6.93 -0.79 31.51
C LYS A 406 -6.11 -1.80 30.72
N ARG A 407 -5.21 -2.52 31.43
CA ARG A 407 -4.39 -3.57 30.82
C ARG A 407 -5.20 -4.81 30.50
N ILE A 408 -5.25 -5.19 29.21
CA ILE A 408 -5.80 -6.45 28.73
C ILE A 408 -4.65 -7.37 28.34
N ARG A 409 -4.62 -8.60 28.87
CA ARG A 409 -3.51 -9.55 28.67
C ARG A 409 -3.52 -10.22 27.31
N LYS A 410 -4.70 -10.63 26.84
CA LYS A 410 -4.82 -11.35 25.57
C LYS A 410 -4.77 -10.36 24.39
N LYS A 411 -3.81 -10.57 23.48
CA LYS A 411 -3.55 -9.66 22.36
C LYS A 411 -4.77 -9.37 21.50
N ALA A 412 -5.54 -10.41 21.13
CA ALA A 412 -6.73 -10.23 20.29
C ALA A 412 -7.82 -9.39 21.01
N GLU A 413 -8.11 -9.68 22.28
CA GLU A 413 -9.06 -8.91 23.09
C GLU A 413 -8.61 -7.45 23.28
N LYS A 414 -7.30 -7.23 23.49
CA LYS A 414 -6.71 -5.88 23.56
C LYS A 414 -6.92 -5.11 22.26
N ASN A 415 -6.61 -5.75 21.12
CA ASN A 415 -6.72 -5.11 19.81
C ASN A 415 -8.18 -4.76 19.47
N LEU A 416 -9.11 -5.66 19.75
CA LEU A 416 -10.55 -5.40 19.58
C LEU A 416 -11.07 -4.27 20.49
N ALA A 417 -10.58 -4.17 21.73
CA ALA A 417 -10.96 -3.08 22.62
C ALA A 417 -10.42 -1.72 22.15
N ILE A 418 -9.19 -1.68 21.60
CA ILE A 418 -8.63 -0.47 20.96
C ILE A 418 -9.49 -0.13 19.74
N ALA A 419 -9.84 -1.10 18.91
CA ALA A 419 -10.66 -0.89 17.73
C ALA A 419 -12.05 -0.34 18.09
N ALA A 420 -12.72 -0.91 19.08
CA ALA A 420 -14.03 -0.43 19.53
C ALA A 420 -13.97 1.03 19.98
N ARG A 421 -13.02 1.39 20.87
CA ARG A 421 -12.82 2.77 21.31
C ARG A 421 -12.57 3.72 20.14
N SER A 422 -11.73 3.30 19.19
CA SER A 422 -11.42 4.12 18.01
C SER A 422 -12.66 4.39 17.17
N LEU A 423 -13.46 3.36 16.92
CA LEU A 423 -14.67 3.46 16.12
C LEU A 423 -15.75 4.33 16.80
N ASP A 424 -15.86 4.30 18.13
CA ASP A 424 -16.74 5.21 18.88
C ASP A 424 -16.32 6.68 18.69
N VAL A 425 -15.01 6.96 18.66
CA VAL A 425 -14.47 8.31 18.39
C VAL A 425 -14.78 8.74 16.95
N ILE A 426 -14.57 7.87 15.97
CA ILE A 426 -14.89 8.15 14.56
C ILE A 426 -16.39 8.42 14.38
N ASP A 427 -17.26 7.60 14.97
CA ASP A 427 -18.71 7.82 14.87
C ASP A 427 -19.12 9.17 15.46
N ALA A 428 -18.49 9.56 16.57
CA ALA A 428 -18.74 10.88 17.18
C ALA A 428 -18.25 12.04 16.28
N LEU A 429 -17.16 11.86 15.53
CA LEU A 429 -16.67 12.84 14.56
C LEU A 429 -17.61 12.92 13.35
N VAL A 430 -18.02 11.78 12.78
CA VAL A 430 -18.97 11.73 11.66
C VAL A 430 -20.31 12.37 12.02
N ALA A 431 -20.81 12.13 13.24
CA ALA A 431 -22.05 12.74 13.72
C ALA A 431 -21.96 14.27 13.86
N LYS A 432 -20.75 14.84 13.97
CA LYS A 432 -20.49 16.31 13.97
C LYS A 432 -20.34 16.89 12.56
N GLY A 433 -20.39 16.07 11.51
CA GLY A 433 -20.36 16.50 10.12
C GLY A 433 -18.95 16.72 9.55
N ILE A 434 -18.01 15.86 9.91
CA ILE A 434 -16.68 15.84 9.28
C ILE A 434 -16.72 15.46 7.80
#